data_31916c754e486a7ccc277cd5e0851c40
#
_entry.id   31916c754e486a7ccc277cd5e0851c40
#
_cell.length_a   1.000
_cell.length_b   1.000
_cell.length_c   1.000
_cell.angle_alpha   90.00
_cell.angle_beta   90.00
_cell.angle_gamma   90.00
#
_symmetry.space_group_name_H-M   'P 1'
#
loop_
_entity.id
_entity.type
_entity.pdbx_description
1 polymer ?
#
loop_
_entity_poly.entity_id
_entity_poly.type
_entity_poly.pdbx_seq_one_letter_code
_entity_poly.pdbx_strand_id
1 'polypeptide(L)'
;NDLRRWKWQRPNLFCTTEDLFTQTIVVPYLIPMLQNAGAVVFTPRERDWQKNEIIVDNDDAEKSVCYKELATGRKWTNCDSVGFANKQNVYSDGENPFRMGTARKAKATKRKKFSQVSYQPRFPEEGKYAVYVSYQTVPKSVSDARYIVYHKGEKTEFTVNQKMGGGTWVYLGTFDFDRGCNEFNRVVCTNQSSRKGIVTTDAVRFGGGMGNIERKGNLSELPRCLEGARYYAQWAGAPYKVYSGREGKNDYADDINTRSLMTNWLGGGSVYMPALEGKNVPIELSLALHSDAGYNRDGKSTWGALSICTTDFNDGMLDSGVSRMASKDFARALRDNLVTDISAIYGEFGKRYLWDRNYSETRLPEVPSAILEMLSHQSFPDMRIAQDPMGKFAIARSIYKTILRYINSNHDKPY
;
A
#
# COMPACT_ATOMS: atom_id res chain seq x y z
N ASN A 1 -23.77 -3.27 13.85
CA ASN A 1 -23.49 -4.38 13.08
C ASN A 1 -24.65 -5.10 12.37
N ASP A 2 -25.88 -4.72 12.63
CA ASP A 2 -27.06 -5.13 11.87
C ASP A 2 -27.46 -4.14 10.78
N LEU A 3 -26.66 -3.11 10.58
CA LEU A 3 -26.99 -2.14 9.55
C LEU A 3 -26.58 -2.73 8.20
N ARG A 4 -27.54 -3.09 7.40
CA ARG A 4 -27.43 -3.51 6.00
C ARG A 4 -27.04 -2.33 5.10
N ARG A 5 -26.14 -1.45 5.59
CA ARG A 5 -25.67 -0.28 4.88
C ARG A 5 -24.28 0.13 5.36
N TRP A 6 -23.51 0.72 4.51
CA TRP A 6 -22.25 1.34 4.81
C TRP A 6 -22.43 2.57 5.70
N LYS A 7 -21.50 2.80 6.62
CA LYS A 7 -21.44 4.00 7.45
C LYS A 7 -20.02 4.31 7.87
N TRP A 8 -19.79 5.56 8.16
CA TRP A 8 -18.52 5.98 8.79
C TRP A 8 -18.41 5.43 10.21
N GLN A 9 -17.21 4.97 10.57
CA GLN A 9 -16.91 4.42 11.89
C GLN A 9 -16.84 5.50 12.96
N ARG A 10 -16.33 6.67 12.61
CA ARG A 10 -16.11 7.80 13.53
C ARG A 10 -17.01 8.99 13.17
N PRO A 11 -17.38 9.84 14.15
CA PRO A 11 -18.09 11.07 13.87
C PRO A 11 -17.20 12.06 13.11
N ASN A 12 -17.81 12.90 12.31
CA ASN A 12 -17.11 14.00 11.65
C ASN A 12 -16.91 15.14 12.67
N LEU A 13 -15.65 15.48 12.94
CA LEU A 13 -15.25 16.58 13.82
C LEU A 13 -14.26 17.48 13.06
N PHE A 14 -14.38 18.79 13.23
CA PHE A 14 -13.54 19.76 12.51
C PHE A 14 -13.46 19.51 11.01
N CYS A 15 -14.61 19.21 10.39
CA CYS A 15 -14.78 18.90 8.95
C CYS A 15 -14.04 17.63 8.47
N THR A 16 -13.66 16.72 9.35
CA THR A 16 -12.95 15.50 8.97
C THR A 16 -13.28 14.31 9.88
N THR A 17 -12.90 13.13 9.45
CA THR A 17 -12.83 11.92 10.29
C THR A 17 -11.36 11.51 10.44
N GLU A 18 -11.06 10.63 11.38
CA GLU A 18 -9.70 10.18 11.65
C GLU A 18 -9.00 9.65 10.38
N ASP A 19 -9.67 8.76 9.67
CA ASP A 19 -9.13 8.11 8.47
C ASP A 19 -8.96 9.07 7.28
N LEU A 20 -9.89 10.01 7.08
CA LEU A 20 -9.72 11.07 6.08
C LEU A 20 -8.57 11.99 6.43
N PHE A 21 -8.47 12.40 7.70
CA PHE A 21 -7.42 13.27 8.16
C PHE A 21 -6.03 12.66 8.00
N THR A 22 -5.83 11.42 8.46
CA THR A 22 -4.54 10.73 8.36
C THR A 22 -4.08 10.57 6.91
N GLN A 23 -4.99 10.27 5.99
CA GLN A 23 -4.68 10.22 4.57
C GLN A 23 -4.13 11.54 4.02
N THR A 24 -4.58 12.71 4.52
CA THR A 24 -4.07 14.02 4.05
C THR A 24 -2.63 14.31 4.46
N ILE A 25 -2.06 13.51 5.35
CA ILE A 25 -0.64 13.56 5.76
C ILE A 25 0.15 12.46 5.04
N VAL A 26 -0.39 11.24 5.05
CA VAL A 26 0.32 10.04 4.57
C VAL A 26 0.50 10.08 3.05
N VAL A 27 -0.58 10.28 2.31
CA VAL A 27 -0.57 10.14 0.85
C VAL A 27 0.21 11.27 0.16
N PRO A 28 -0.03 12.57 0.45
CA PRO A 28 0.65 13.65 -0.27
C PRO A 28 2.06 13.98 0.24
N TYR A 29 2.42 13.59 1.46
CA TYR A 29 3.70 13.96 2.05
C TYR A 29 4.56 12.77 2.44
N LEU A 30 4.11 11.90 3.35
CA LEU A 30 4.97 10.86 3.93
C LEU A 30 5.39 9.82 2.88
N ILE A 31 4.44 9.30 2.10
CA ILE A 31 4.74 8.29 1.07
C ILE A 31 5.72 8.83 0.02
N PRO A 32 5.52 10.02 -0.58
CA PRO A 32 6.50 10.58 -1.51
C PRO A 32 7.88 10.79 -0.91
N MET A 33 7.97 11.24 0.35
CA MET A 33 9.27 11.40 1.03
C MET A 33 10.01 10.06 1.14
N LEU A 34 9.31 9.01 1.57
CA LEU A 34 9.89 7.67 1.69
C LEU A 34 10.29 7.10 0.32
N GLN A 35 9.43 7.22 -0.69
CA GLN A 35 9.71 6.74 -2.05
C GLN A 35 10.89 7.47 -2.70
N ASN A 36 11.01 8.79 -2.49
CA ASN A 36 12.15 9.57 -2.96
C ASN A 36 13.47 9.18 -2.27
N ALA A 37 13.41 8.62 -1.08
CA ALA A 37 14.56 8.02 -0.39
C ALA A 37 14.82 6.57 -0.80
N GLY A 38 14.08 6.03 -1.78
CA GLY A 38 14.27 4.67 -2.30
C GLY A 38 13.42 3.59 -1.61
N ALA A 39 12.55 3.94 -0.67
CA ALA A 39 11.69 2.98 -0.01
C ALA A 39 10.57 2.48 -0.94
N VAL A 40 10.24 1.20 -0.85
CA VAL A 40 9.03 0.61 -1.43
C VAL A 40 7.94 0.63 -0.36
N VAL A 41 6.90 1.42 -0.59
CA VAL A 41 5.84 1.63 0.40
C VAL A 41 4.58 0.88 0.00
N PHE A 42 4.13 -0.03 0.85
CA PHE A 42 2.84 -0.71 0.73
C PHE A 42 1.83 -0.09 1.69
N THR A 43 0.60 0.06 1.22
CA THR A 43 -0.53 0.52 2.03
C THR A 43 -1.63 -0.53 2.02
N PRO A 44 -2.28 -0.81 3.16
CA PRO A 44 -3.41 -1.75 3.21
C PRO A 44 -4.71 -1.12 2.71
N ARG A 45 -4.64 0.08 2.14
CA ARG A 45 -5.75 0.81 1.53
C ARG A 45 -5.34 1.36 0.18
N GLU A 46 -6.31 1.65 -0.69
CA GLU A 46 -6.04 2.39 -1.93
C GLU A 46 -5.51 3.78 -1.60
N ARG A 47 -4.46 4.21 -2.28
CA ARG A 47 -3.83 5.52 -2.10
C ARG A 47 -4.24 6.55 -3.14
N ASP A 48 -4.82 6.10 -4.26
CA ASP A 48 -5.25 6.99 -5.33
C ASP A 48 -6.68 7.49 -5.12
N TRP A 49 -6.86 8.79 -5.14
CA TRP A 49 -8.17 9.45 -5.03
C TRP A 49 -8.93 9.51 -6.35
N GLN A 50 -8.31 9.08 -7.45
CA GLN A 50 -8.95 9.02 -8.76
C GLN A 50 -10.13 8.03 -8.72
N LYS A 51 -11.33 8.53 -9.05
CA LYS A 51 -12.55 7.72 -9.08
C LYS A 51 -12.62 6.80 -10.29
N ASN A 52 -11.97 7.19 -11.38
CA ASN A 52 -11.87 6.35 -12.55
C ASN A 52 -10.81 5.26 -12.32
N GLU A 53 -11.10 4.09 -12.85
CA GLU A 53 -10.18 2.97 -12.91
C GLU A 53 -10.22 2.37 -14.30
N ILE A 54 -9.06 2.19 -14.90
CA ILE A 54 -8.94 1.49 -16.18
C ILE A 54 -7.95 0.35 -15.98
N ILE A 55 -8.39 -0.85 -16.32
CA ILE A 55 -7.54 -2.03 -16.29
C ILE A 55 -7.36 -2.53 -17.71
N VAL A 56 -6.12 -2.78 -18.08
CA VAL A 56 -5.77 -3.45 -19.33
C VAL A 56 -5.14 -4.77 -18.97
N ASP A 57 -5.73 -5.85 -19.43
CA ASP A 57 -5.40 -7.23 -19.07
C ASP A 57 -5.07 -8.06 -20.32
N ASN A 58 -4.22 -9.05 -20.18
CA ASN A 58 -3.93 -9.99 -21.26
C ASN A 58 -5.15 -10.90 -21.61
N ASP A 59 -6.12 -11.01 -20.73
CA ASP A 59 -7.36 -11.78 -20.93
C ASP A 59 -8.53 -10.94 -21.49
N ASP A 60 -8.33 -9.63 -21.73
CA ASP A 60 -9.34 -8.73 -22.27
C ASP A 60 -9.83 -9.15 -23.67
N ALA A 61 -11.13 -9.04 -23.90
CA ALA A 61 -11.74 -9.35 -25.19
C ALA A 61 -11.26 -8.41 -26.33
N GLU A 62 -10.90 -7.16 -26.00
CA GLU A 62 -10.43 -6.13 -26.93
C GLU A 62 -8.89 -6.06 -27.04
N LYS A 63 -8.23 -7.18 -26.96
CA LYS A 63 -6.74 -7.29 -26.96
C LYS A 63 -6.03 -6.56 -28.10
N SER A 64 -6.66 -6.47 -29.28
CA SER A 64 -6.06 -5.83 -30.44
C SER A 64 -5.88 -4.31 -30.31
N VAL A 65 -6.65 -3.65 -29.45
CA VAL A 65 -6.62 -2.20 -29.25
C VAL A 65 -5.84 -1.83 -28.00
N CYS A 66 -6.19 -2.42 -26.86
CA CYS A 66 -5.65 -2.04 -25.55
C CYS A 66 -4.44 -2.89 -25.14
N TYR A 67 -4.37 -4.15 -25.55
CA TYR A 67 -3.29 -5.08 -25.25
C TYR A 67 -2.60 -5.56 -26.51
N LYS A 68 -1.28 -5.42 -26.59
CA LYS A 68 -0.49 -5.87 -27.76
C LYS A 68 0.80 -6.53 -27.34
N GLU A 69 1.09 -7.69 -27.94
CA GLU A 69 2.40 -8.35 -27.85
C GLU A 69 3.21 -8.11 -29.13
N LEU A 70 4.40 -7.54 -29.01
CA LEU A 70 5.35 -7.38 -30.08
C LEU A 70 6.52 -8.32 -29.87
N ALA A 71 6.56 -9.41 -30.63
CA ALA A 71 7.60 -10.42 -30.54
C ALA A 71 8.71 -10.17 -31.60
N THR A 72 9.69 -9.36 -31.26
CA THR A 72 10.91 -9.18 -32.11
C THR A 72 12.04 -10.12 -31.69
N GLY A 73 11.87 -10.86 -30.60
CA GLY A 73 12.81 -11.83 -30.04
C GLY A 73 12.12 -13.10 -29.57
N ARG A 74 12.20 -13.38 -28.26
CA ARG A 74 11.49 -14.52 -27.64
C ARG A 74 10.00 -14.18 -27.54
N LYS A 75 9.14 -15.12 -27.97
CA LYS A 75 7.68 -14.95 -27.88
C LYS A 75 7.22 -14.98 -26.42
N TRP A 76 6.17 -14.24 -26.15
CA TRP A 76 5.37 -14.37 -24.93
C TRP A 76 4.51 -15.63 -25.04
N THR A 77 4.37 -16.34 -23.93
CA THR A 77 3.55 -17.56 -23.82
C THR A 77 2.74 -17.48 -22.53
N ASN A 78 1.70 -18.28 -22.40
CA ASN A 78 0.96 -18.38 -21.16
C ASN A 78 1.87 -18.82 -20.01
N CYS A 79 1.71 -18.18 -18.86
CA CYS A 79 2.28 -18.63 -17.61
C CYS A 79 1.50 -19.85 -17.11
N ASP A 80 2.17 -20.79 -16.46
CA ASP A 80 1.50 -21.98 -15.92
C ASP A 80 0.78 -21.68 -14.59
N SER A 81 0.85 -20.44 -14.10
CA SER A 81 0.13 -19.95 -12.91
C SER A 81 -1.12 -19.19 -13.31
N VAL A 82 -2.12 -19.20 -12.43
CA VAL A 82 -3.30 -18.34 -12.56
C VAL A 82 -2.89 -16.87 -12.47
N GLY A 83 -3.67 -15.98 -13.10
CA GLY A 83 -3.45 -14.56 -13.14
C GLY A 83 -4.70 -13.78 -12.73
N PHE A 84 -4.59 -12.47 -12.89
CA PHE A 84 -5.70 -11.53 -12.75
C PHE A 84 -6.64 -11.64 -13.96
N ALA A 85 -7.93 -11.41 -13.73
CA ALA A 85 -8.88 -11.04 -14.78
C ALA A 85 -10.01 -10.21 -14.19
N ASN A 86 -10.35 -9.12 -14.88
CA ASN A 86 -11.48 -8.27 -14.53
C ASN A 86 -12.78 -8.82 -15.19
N LYS A 87 -13.32 -9.91 -14.64
CA LYS A 87 -14.49 -10.59 -15.20
C LYS A 87 -15.83 -10.07 -14.70
N GLN A 88 -15.83 -9.29 -13.63
CA GLN A 88 -17.03 -8.87 -12.93
C GLN A 88 -16.93 -7.38 -12.57
N ASN A 89 -18.07 -6.69 -12.60
CA ASN A 89 -18.15 -5.33 -12.11
C ASN A 89 -18.22 -5.27 -10.57
N VAL A 90 -18.71 -6.34 -9.94
CA VAL A 90 -18.91 -6.49 -8.50
C VAL A 90 -18.39 -7.85 -8.06
N TYR A 91 -17.63 -7.89 -7.00
CA TYR A 91 -17.09 -9.12 -6.41
C TYR A 91 -17.75 -9.40 -5.07
N SER A 92 -18.27 -10.60 -4.90
CA SER A 92 -18.81 -11.07 -3.62
C SER A 92 -17.68 -11.38 -2.62
N ASP A 93 -18.05 -11.52 -1.35
CA ASP A 93 -17.10 -11.88 -0.29
C ASP A 93 -16.39 -13.20 -0.60
N GLY A 94 -15.07 -13.19 -0.59
CA GLY A 94 -14.23 -14.38 -0.88
C GLY A 94 -13.79 -14.53 -2.33
N GLU A 95 -14.40 -13.82 -3.28
CA GLU A 95 -13.96 -13.85 -4.67
C GLU A 95 -12.61 -13.13 -4.83
N ASN A 96 -11.73 -13.72 -5.63
CA ASN A 96 -10.37 -13.19 -5.81
C ASN A 96 -10.08 -13.00 -7.31
N PRO A 97 -10.01 -11.74 -7.79
CA PRO A 97 -9.76 -11.46 -9.20
C PRO A 97 -8.40 -11.97 -9.70
N PHE A 98 -7.41 -12.14 -8.83
CA PHE A 98 -6.09 -12.71 -9.17
C PHE A 98 -6.08 -14.24 -9.36
N ARG A 99 -7.25 -14.87 -9.30
CA ARG A 99 -7.43 -16.31 -9.57
C ARG A 99 -8.38 -16.59 -10.72
N MET A 100 -8.79 -15.56 -11.46
CA MET A 100 -9.83 -15.66 -12.50
C MET A 100 -9.27 -15.62 -13.92
N GLY A 101 -7.99 -15.32 -14.09
CA GLY A 101 -7.34 -15.12 -15.37
C GLY A 101 -6.06 -15.89 -15.57
N THR A 102 -5.30 -15.45 -16.57
CA THR A 102 -4.01 -15.99 -16.97
C THR A 102 -2.94 -14.90 -16.87
N ALA A 103 -1.67 -15.29 -16.90
CA ALA A 103 -0.55 -14.38 -17.01
C ALA A 103 0.36 -14.78 -18.18
N ARG A 104 1.21 -13.86 -18.61
CA ARG A 104 2.16 -14.07 -19.70
C ARG A 104 3.57 -14.19 -19.18
N LYS A 105 4.40 -15.04 -19.84
CA LYS A 105 5.84 -15.19 -19.54
C LYS A 105 6.69 -15.16 -20.80
N ALA A 106 7.91 -14.67 -20.67
CA ALA A 106 8.93 -14.74 -21.70
C ALA A 106 10.29 -14.99 -21.09
N LYS A 107 11.14 -15.72 -21.81
CA LYS A 107 12.55 -15.88 -21.42
C LYS A 107 13.27 -14.54 -21.54
N ALA A 108 13.95 -14.14 -20.47
CA ALA A 108 14.71 -12.90 -20.40
C ALA A 108 15.87 -12.87 -21.41
N THR A 109 16.22 -11.68 -21.90
CA THR A 109 17.31 -11.46 -22.85
C THR A 109 18.11 -10.20 -22.51
N LYS A 110 19.44 -10.26 -22.71
CA LYS A 110 20.35 -9.10 -22.64
C LYS A 110 20.50 -8.39 -23.99
N ARG A 111 19.95 -8.96 -25.07
CA ARG A 111 20.14 -8.48 -26.43
C ARG A 111 19.34 -7.21 -26.70
N LYS A 112 19.79 -6.37 -27.63
CA LYS A 112 19.02 -5.21 -28.11
C LYS A 112 17.71 -5.61 -28.80
N LYS A 113 17.64 -6.81 -29.37
CA LYS A 113 16.41 -7.39 -29.91
C LYS A 113 15.65 -8.10 -28.82
N PHE A 114 14.58 -7.51 -28.34
CA PHE A 114 13.73 -7.99 -27.24
C PHE A 114 12.24 -7.89 -27.61
N SER A 115 11.42 -8.64 -26.91
CA SER A 115 9.97 -8.62 -27.06
C SER A 115 9.33 -7.75 -25.98
N GLN A 116 8.18 -7.19 -26.30
CA GLN A 116 7.46 -6.32 -25.37
C GLN A 116 5.96 -6.59 -25.37
N VAL A 117 5.32 -6.25 -24.28
CA VAL A 117 3.87 -6.18 -24.13
C VAL A 117 3.49 -4.73 -23.86
N SER A 118 2.48 -4.23 -24.56
CA SER A 118 1.97 -2.88 -24.40
C SER A 118 0.55 -2.91 -23.87
N TYR A 119 0.32 -2.15 -22.82
CA TYR A 119 -0.96 -1.90 -22.16
C TYR A 119 -1.37 -0.45 -22.41
N GLN A 120 -2.35 -0.22 -23.26
CA GLN A 120 -2.75 1.10 -23.72
C GLN A 120 -4.19 1.39 -23.30
N PRO A 121 -4.39 2.09 -22.16
CA PRO A 121 -5.72 2.36 -21.62
C PRO A 121 -6.48 3.38 -22.47
N ARG A 122 -7.82 3.39 -22.30
CA ARG A 122 -8.69 4.46 -22.79
C ARG A 122 -9.16 5.30 -21.58
N PHE A 123 -8.51 6.43 -21.34
CA PHE A 123 -8.87 7.31 -20.23
C PHE A 123 -10.18 8.05 -20.50
N PRO A 124 -11.15 8.03 -19.56
CA PRO A 124 -12.42 8.76 -19.70
C PRO A 124 -12.23 10.27 -19.59
N GLU A 125 -11.24 10.70 -18.82
CA GLU A 125 -10.90 12.12 -18.64
C GLU A 125 -9.39 12.29 -18.46
N GLU A 126 -8.90 13.49 -18.74
CA GLU A 126 -7.53 13.89 -18.42
C GLU A 126 -7.34 14.00 -16.91
N GLY A 127 -6.17 13.62 -16.40
CA GLY A 127 -5.87 13.73 -14.97
C GLY A 127 -4.72 12.87 -14.50
N LYS A 128 -4.53 12.88 -13.19
CA LYS A 128 -3.55 12.03 -12.50
C LYS A 128 -4.14 10.68 -12.16
N TYR A 129 -3.41 9.64 -12.50
CA TYR A 129 -3.75 8.26 -12.22
C TYR A 129 -2.54 7.53 -11.65
N ALA A 130 -2.73 6.84 -10.54
CA ALA A 130 -1.74 5.88 -10.06
C ALA A 130 -1.65 4.69 -11.02
N VAL A 131 -0.45 4.22 -11.28
CA VAL A 131 -0.17 3.06 -12.14
C VAL A 131 0.27 1.90 -11.29
N TYR A 132 -0.43 0.78 -11.42
CA TYR A 132 -0.13 -0.49 -10.77
C TYR A 132 0.08 -1.56 -11.83
N VAL A 133 1.06 -2.43 -11.61
CA VAL A 133 1.29 -3.60 -12.45
C VAL A 133 1.04 -4.88 -11.67
N SER A 134 0.64 -5.92 -12.39
CA SER A 134 0.53 -7.28 -11.90
C SER A 134 1.45 -8.19 -12.70
N TYR A 135 1.98 -9.21 -12.04
CA TYR A 135 2.83 -10.26 -12.61
C TYR A 135 2.79 -11.51 -11.73
N GLN A 136 3.39 -12.59 -12.16
CA GLN A 136 3.54 -13.79 -11.34
C GLN A 136 4.99 -14.01 -10.92
N THR A 137 5.20 -14.34 -9.66
CA THR A 137 6.48 -14.85 -9.18
C THR A 137 6.56 -16.33 -9.53
N VAL A 138 7.52 -16.70 -10.37
CA VAL A 138 7.75 -18.09 -10.80
C VAL A 138 9.19 -18.51 -10.54
N PRO A 139 9.49 -19.79 -10.53
CA PRO A 139 10.88 -20.25 -10.46
C PRO A 139 11.70 -19.58 -11.57
N LYS A 140 12.86 -19.01 -11.20
CA LYS A 140 13.76 -18.25 -12.08
C LYS A 140 13.21 -16.87 -12.53
N SER A 141 12.23 -16.28 -11.86
CA SER A 141 11.88 -14.87 -12.06
C SER A 141 13.12 -13.97 -11.95
N VAL A 142 13.20 -12.97 -12.80
CA VAL A 142 14.29 -11.97 -12.78
C VAL A 142 14.05 -10.96 -11.66
N SER A 143 15.12 -10.32 -11.18
CA SER A 143 15.05 -9.23 -10.19
C SER A 143 15.05 -7.84 -10.82
N ASP A 144 15.07 -7.73 -12.16
CA ASP A 144 15.20 -6.49 -12.90
C ASP A 144 14.28 -6.45 -14.14
N ALA A 145 13.02 -6.88 -13.98
CA ALA A 145 12.02 -6.75 -15.03
C ALA A 145 11.76 -5.27 -15.31
N ARG A 146 11.78 -4.91 -16.58
CA ARG A 146 11.71 -3.52 -17.02
C ARG A 146 10.29 -3.16 -17.44
N TYR A 147 9.73 -2.15 -16.76
CA TYR A 147 8.50 -1.47 -17.11
C TYR A 147 8.76 -0.03 -17.52
N ILE A 148 8.05 0.45 -18.52
CA ILE A 148 8.15 1.83 -19.03
C ILE A 148 6.74 2.41 -19.03
N VAL A 149 6.52 3.47 -18.27
CA VAL A 149 5.28 4.24 -18.29
C VAL A 149 5.46 5.42 -19.22
N TYR A 150 4.64 5.47 -20.28
CA TYR A 150 4.51 6.63 -21.15
C TYR A 150 3.33 7.46 -20.70
N HIS A 151 3.55 8.75 -20.46
CA HIS A 151 2.55 9.67 -19.93
C HIS A 151 2.73 11.06 -20.56
N LYS A 152 1.74 11.52 -21.27
CA LYS A 152 1.75 12.81 -22.00
C LYS A 152 3.03 13.01 -22.86
N GLY A 153 3.50 11.96 -23.50
CA GLY A 153 4.72 11.99 -24.36
C GLY A 153 6.03 11.84 -23.59
N GLU A 154 6.04 11.93 -22.28
CA GLU A 154 7.19 11.60 -21.45
C GLU A 154 7.27 10.10 -21.17
N LYS A 155 8.41 9.64 -20.65
CA LYS A 155 8.57 8.25 -20.22
C LYS A 155 9.30 8.16 -18.90
N THR A 156 8.81 7.30 -18.02
CA THR A 156 9.48 6.91 -16.78
C THR A 156 9.74 5.41 -16.77
N GLU A 157 10.97 5.01 -16.46
CA GLU A 157 11.40 3.62 -16.48
C GLU A 157 11.49 3.06 -15.06
N PHE A 158 11.02 1.82 -14.88
CA PHE A 158 11.03 1.10 -13.61
C PHE A 158 11.73 -0.24 -13.75
N THR A 159 12.45 -0.61 -12.70
CA THR A 159 12.99 -1.94 -12.50
C THR A 159 12.22 -2.64 -11.39
N VAL A 160 11.56 -3.75 -11.71
CA VAL A 160 10.70 -4.49 -10.78
C VAL A 160 11.33 -5.84 -10.46
N ASN A 161 11.49 -6.12 -9.17
CA ASN A 161 11.97 -7.43 -8.71
C ASN A 161 10.81 -8.44 -8.69
N GLN A 162 10.73 -9.27 -9.70
CA GLN A 162 9.66 -10.27 -9.86
C GLN A 162 9.88 -11.56 -9.06
N LYS A 163 10.96 -11.65 -8.27
CA LYS A 163 11.17 -12.76 -7.32
C LYS A 163 10.25 -12.66 -6.09
N MET A 164 9.55 -11.56 -5.94
CA MET A 164 8.65 -11.25 -4.84
C MET A 164 7.42 -10.47 -5.33
N GLY A 165 6.36 -10.41 -4.56
CA GLY A 165 5.20 -9.56 -4.82
C GLY A 165 4.31 -9.98 -6.00
N GLY A 166 4.47 -11.17 -6.57
CA GLY A 166 3.62 -11.64 -7.66
C GLY A 166 2.20 -11.96 -7.22
N GLY A 167 1.21 -11.75 -8.13
CA GLY A 167 -0.21 -11.98 -7.88
C GLY A 167 -0.84 -10.96 -6.92
N THR A 168 -0.44 -9.72 -7.03
CA THR A 168 -1.05 -8.55 -6.38
C THR A 168 -0.77 -7.28 -7.17
N TRP A 169 -1.36 -6.15 -6.78
CA TRP A 169 -1.06 -4.85 -7.36
C TRP A 169 0.25 -4.28 -6.81
N VAL A 170 1.19 -3.99 -7.69
CA VAL A 170 2.46 -3.34 -7.37
C VAL A 170 2.46 -1.93 -7.96
N TYR A 171 2.51 -0.93 -7.09
CA TYR A 171 2.49 0.47 -7.46
C TYR A 171 3.81 0.90 -8.10
N LEU A 172 3.74 1.61 -9.22
CA LEU A 172 4.90 2.19 -9.90
C LEU A 172 5.04 3.69 -9.65
N GLY A 173 3.95 4.42 -9.73
CA GLY A 173 3.93 5.88 -9.62
C GLY A 173 2.56 6.46 -9.94
N THR A 174 2.40 7.77 -9.75
CA THR A 174 1.21 8.53 -10.19
C THR A 174 1.64 9.52 -11.26
N PHE A 175 0.96 9.50 -12.42
CA PHE A 175 1.34 10.25 -13.60
C PHE A 175 0.14 10.97 -14.21
N ASP A 176 0.41 12.04 -14.95
CA ASP A 176 -0.59 12.76 -15.73
C ASP A 176 -0.84 12.05 -17.06
N PHE A 177 -2.10 11.83 -17.41
CA PHE A 177 -2.52 11.23 -18.67
C PHE A 177 -3.56 12.08 -19.37
N ASP A 178 -3.54 12.10 -20.72
CA ASP A 178 -4.56 12.71 -21.52
C ASP A 178 -5.80 11.82 -21.63
N ARG A 179 -6.93 12.46 -21.89
CA ARG A 179 -8.18 11.77 -22.23
C ARG A 179 -8.05 10.95 -23.52
N GLY A 180 -8.71 9.82 -23.57
CA GLY A 180 -8.78 8.97 -24.76
C GLY A 180 -7.73 7.86 -24.78
N CYS A 181 -7.51 7.30 -25.96
CA CYS A 181 -6.57 6.20 -26.17
C CYS A 181 -5.54 6.64 -27.20
N ASN A 182 -4.28 6.72 -26.81
CA ASN A 182 -3.17 7.08 -27.70
C ASN A 182 -1.87 6.38 -27.29
N GLU A 183 -0.89 6.38 -28.18
CA GLU A 183 0.40 5.71 -27.97
C GLU A 183 1.31 6.41 -26.94
N PHE A 184 1.01 7.66 -26.57
CA PHE A 184 1.78 8.44 -25.59
C PHE A 184 1.34 8.19 -24.16
N ASN A 185 0.25 7.43 -23.98
CA ASN A 185 -0.33 7.07 -22.70
C ASN A 185 -0.47 5.55 -22.59
N ARG A 186 0.59 4.86 -22.17
CA ARG A 186 0.62 3.40 -22.04
C ARG A 186 1.69 2.91 -21.08
N VAL A 187 1.59 1.66 -20.69
CA VAL A 187 2.67 0.94 -19.99
C VAL A 187 3.23 -0.15 -20.91
N VAL A 188 4.54 -0.29 -20.93
CA VAL A 188 5.23 -1.33 -21.69
C VAL A 188 6.04 -2.19 -20.73
N CYS A 189 5.83 -3.51 -20.76
CA CYS A 189 6.71 -4.49 -20.14
C CYS A 189 7.61 -5.12 -21.20
N THR A 190 8.91 -5.24 -20.93
CA THR A 190 9.86 -5.88 -21.87
C THR A 190 10.47 -7.12 -21.26
N ASN A 191 10.86 -8.09 -22.10
CA ASN A 191 11.65 -9.23 -21.63
C ASN A 191 13.15 -8.95 -21.58
N GLN A 192 13.56 -7.68 -21.67
CA GLN A 192 14.95 -7.28 -21.49
C GLN A 192 15.33 -7.30 -20.00
N SER A 193 16.45 -7.95 -19.68
CA SER A 193 16.95 -8.06 -18.30
C SER A 193 18.46 -8.30 -18.32
N SER A 194 19.16 -7.79 -17.32
CA SER A 194 20.59 -8.08 -17.09
C SER A 194 20.80 -9.51 -16.55
N ARG A 195 19.73 -10.14 -16.07
CA ARG A 195 19.74 -11.48 -15.46
C ARG A 195 19.26 -12.54 -16.43
N LYS A 196 19.69 -13.78 -16.23
CA LYS A 196 19.09 -14.94 -16.88
C LYS A 196 17.84 -15.35 -16.09
N GLY A 197 16.73 -15.58 -16.77
CA GLY A 197 15.51 -15.99 -16.10
C GLY A 197 14.25 -15.81 -16.94
N ILE A 198 13.16 -15.57 -16.25
CA ILE A 198 11.83 -15.41 -16.82
C ILE A 198 11.28 -14.04 -16.37
N VAL A 199 10.77 -13.30 -17.33
CA VAL A 199 9.94 -12.11 -17.09
C VAL A 199 8.49 -12.53 -17.25
N THR A 200 7.65 -12.14 -16.30
CA THR A 200 6.19 -12.33 -16.34
C THR A 200 5.49 -10.99 -16.39
N THR A 201 4.28 -10.96 -16.91
CA THR A 201 3.40 -9.79 -16.90
C THR A 201 1.95 -10.28 -16.97
N ASP A 202 1.01 -9.49 -16.48
CA ASP A 202 -0.37 -9.89 -16.32
C ASP A 202 -1.27 -8.70 -16.69
N ALA A 203 -1.71 -7.90 -15.72
CA ALA A 203 -2.54 -6.74 -15.93
C ALA A 203 -1.83 -5.43 -15.53
N VAL A 204 -2.31 -4.32 -16.06
CA VAL A 204 -1.95 -2.96 -15.64
C VAL A 204 -3.22 -2.20 -15.28
N ARG A 205 -3.24 -1.63 -14.08
CA ARG A 205 -4.33 -0.82 -13.54
C ARG A 205 -3.90 0.64 -13.46
N PHE A 206 -4.80 1.53 -13.89
CA PHE A 206 -4.65 2.98 -13.84
C PHE A 206 -5.78 3.56 -13.01
N GLY A 207 -5.46 4.29 -11.94
CA GLY A 207 -6.42 4.91 -11.06
C GLY A 207 -6.88 4.04 -9.88
N GLY A 208 -7.50 4.68 -8.90
CA GLY A 208 -8.00 4.05 -7.66
C GLY A 208 -9.33 3.34 -7.86
N GLY A 209 -10.24 3.97 -8.56
CA GLY A 209 -11.57 3.45 -8.86
C GLY A 209 -12.57 3.60 -7.72
N MET A 210 -13.78 3.13 -8.00
CA MET A 210 -14.85 2.98 -7.02
C MET A 210 -14.76 1.62 -6.33
N GLY A 211 -15.25 1.54 -5.09
CA GLY A 211 -15.38 0.29 -4.37
C GLY A 211 -16.31 -0.69 -5.12
N ASN A 212 -15.83 -1.90 -5.32
CA ASN A 212 -16.52 -2.93 -6.09
C ASN A 212 -16.66 -4.27 -5.34
N ILE A 213 -16.40 -4.25 -4.03
CA ILE A 213 -16.59 -5.41 -3.16
C ILE A 213 -17.93 -5.31 -2.46
N GLU A 214 -18.79 -6.29 -2.72
CA GLU A 214 -20.09 -6.39 -2.07
C GLU A 214 -19.99 -7.01 -0.68
N ARG A 215 -20.78 -6.48 0.23
CA ARG A 215 -21.04 -7.08 1.53
C ARG A 215 -22.55 -7.11 1.80
N LYS A 216 -23.10 -8.32 2.00
CA LYS A 216 -24.53 -8.51 2.29
C LYS A 216 -25.48 -7.82 1.27
N GLY A 217 -25.10 -7.87 0.01
CA GLY A 217 -25.87 -7.29 -1.10
C GLY A 217 -25.69 -5.78 -1.29
N ASN A 218 -24.71 -5.15 -0.65
CA ASN A 218 -24.49 -3.72 -0.77
C ASN A 218 -23.05 -3.36 -1.13
N LEU A 219 -22.88 -2.40 -2.01
CA LEU A 219 -21.63 -1.70 -2.29
C LEU A 219 -21.49 -0.46 -1.40
N SER A 220 -20.27 0.03 -1.24
CA SER A 220 -19.99 1.27 -0.51
C SER A 220 -20.48 2.51 -1.24
N GLU A 221 -20.53 2.47 -2.58
CA GLU A 221 -20.74 3.61 -3.47
C GLU A 221 -19.68 4.73 -3.29
N LEU A 222 -18.57 4.41 -2.66
CA LEU A 222 -17.47 5.31 -2.38
C LEU A 222 -16.27 5.02 -3.28
N PRO A 223 -15.40 6.03 -3.53
CA PRO A 223 -14.07 5.77 -4.03
C PRO A 223 -13.33 4.75 -3.16
N ARG A 224 -12.57 3.85 -3.77
CA ARG A 224 -11.90 2.75 -3.05
C ARG A 224 -10.93 3.25 -1.96
N CYS A 225 -10.33 4.43 -2.14
CA CYS A 225 -9.48 5.05 -1.13
C CYS A 225 -10.23 5.41 0.18
N LEU A 226 -11.55 5.48 0.14
CA LEU A 226 -12.39 5.74 1.31
C LEU A 226 -12.92 4.46 1.97
N GLU A 227 -12.67 3.30 1.37
CA GLU A 227 -13.01 2.01 1.96
C GLU A 227 -11.97 1.54 2.98
N GLY A 228 -12.35 0.59 3.83
CA GLY A 228 -11.46 -0.05 4.78
C GLY A 228 -10.42 -0.97 4.14
N ALA A 229 -9.41 -1.36 4.93
CA ALA A 229 -8.33 -2.24 4.50
C ALA A 229 -8.84 -3.61 4.03
N ARG A 230 -9.89 -4.12 4.65
CA ARG A 230 -10.52 -5.39 4.31
C ARG A 230 -10.95 -5.49 2.85
N TYR A 231 -11.50 -4.40 2.32
CA TYR A 231 -12.00 -4.34 0.94
C TYR A 231 -10.85 -4.24 -0.07
N TYR A 232 -9.88 -3.40 0.24
CA TYR A 232 -8.67 -3.28 -0.58
C TYR A 232 -7.86 -4.58 -0.62
N ALA A 233 -7.72 -5.27 0.51
CA ALA A 233 -7.00 -6.54 0.58
C ALA A 233 -7.60 -7.60 -0.36
N GLN A 234 -8.93 -7.72 -0.38
CA GLN A 234 -9.62 -8.60 -1.33
C GLN A 234 -9.36 -8.18 -2.78
N TRP A 235 -9.50 -6.89 -3.10
CA TRP A 235 -9.22 -6.33 -4.41
C TRP A 235 -7.76 -6.51 -4.84
N ALA A 236 -6.83 -6.49 -3.90
CA ALA A 236 -5.41 -6.72 -4.11
C ALA A 236 -5.01 -8.20 -4.16
N GLY A 237 -5.97 -9.12 -4.15
CA GLY A 237 -5.70 -10.55 -4.31
C GLY A 237 -5.27 -11.30 -3.06
N ALA A 238 -5.41 -10.71 -1.87
CA ALA A 238 -5.10 -11.39 -0.62
C ALA A 238 -6.00 -12.62 -0.41
N PRO A 239 -5.50 -13.67 0.25
CA PRO A 239 -6.33 -14.81 0.64
C PRO A 239 -7.43 -14.42 1.62
N TYR A 240 -8.56 -15.13 1.59
CA TYR A 240 -9.72 -14.88 2.45
C TYR A 240 -9.36 -14.74 3.93
N LYS A 241 -8.50 -15.60 4.45
CA LYS A 241 -8.04 -15.56 5.85
C LYS A 241 -7.32 -14.28 6.25
N VAL A 242 -6.79 -13.53 5.29
CA VAL A 242 -6.08 -12.26 5.56
C VAL A 242 -7.08 -11.14 5.87
N TYR A 243 -8.23 -11.12 5.18
CA TYR A 243 -9.19 -10.02 5.30
C TYR A 243 -10.55 -10.44 5.90
N SER A 244 -10.72 -11.70 6.26
CA SER A 244 -11.95 -12.25 6.84
C SER A 244 -11.65 -13.27 7.95
N GLY A 245 -10.80 -12.91 8.89
CA GLY A 245 -10.43 -13.77 10.03
C GLY A 245 -11.60 -14.13 10.95
N ARG A 246 -12.71 -13.37 10.89
CA ARG A 246 -13.98 -13.63 11.55
C ARG A 246 -15.05 -14.15 10.58
N GLU A 247 -14.65 -14.66 9.42
CA GLU A 247 -15.56 -15.22 8.38
C GLU A 247 -16.64 -14.22 7.95
N GLY A 248 -16.33 -12.92 7.89
CA GLY A 248 -17.31 -11.88 7.56
C GLY A 248 -18.39 -11.62 8.60
N LYS A 249 -18.34 -12.31 9.76
CA LYS A 249 -19.33 -12.13 10.84
C LYS A 249 -19.18 -10.77 11.55
N ASN A 250 -17.98 -10.20 11.57
CA ASN A 250 -17.69 -8.91 12.17
C ASN A 250 -16.77 -8.09 11.26
N ASP A 251 -17.37 -7.29 10.40
CA ASP A 251 -16.67 -6.48 9.40
C ASP A 251 -15.64 -5.52 10.01
N TYR A 252 -15.98 -4.90 11.15
CA TYR A 252 -15.08 -3.99 11.85
C TYR A 252 -13.83 -4.69 12.39
N ALA A 253 -14.00 -5.84 13.04
CA ALA A 253 -12.86 -6.59 13.56
C ALA A 253 -12.01 -7.19 12.46
N ASP A 254 -12.63 -7.62 11.36
CA ASP A 254 -11.91 -8.08 10.17
C ASP A 254 -11.08 -6.95 9.55
N ASP A 255 -11.64 -5.74 9.42
CA ASP A 255 -10.93 -4.57 8.87
C ASP A 255 -9.70 -4.19 9.71
N ILE A 256 -9.84 -4.11 11.03
CA ILE A 256 -8.74 -3.78 11.94
C ILE A 256 -7.58 -4.79 11.78
N ASN A 257 -7.89 -6.08 11.79
CA ASN A 257 -6.88 -7.12 11.71
C ASN A 257 -6.24 -7.20 10.32
N THR A 258 -6.97 -6.90 9.26
CA THR A 258 -6.47 -6.93 7.87
C THR A 258 -5.23 -6.06 7.69
N ARG A 259 -5.14 -4.92 8.34
CA ARG A 259 -4.02 -3.98 8.24
C ARG A 259 -2.69 -4.68 8.56
N SER A 260 -2.66 -5.42 9.65
CA SER A 260 -1.48 -6.18 10.09
C SER A 260 -1.29 -7.48 9.33
N LEU A 261 -2.37 -8.21 9.05
CA LEU A 261 -2.31 -9.48 8.34
C LEU A 261 -1.86 -9.30 6.88
N MET A 262 -2.15 -8.16 6.26
CA MET A 262 -1.59 -7.82 4.95
C MET A 262 -0.07 -7.65 5.00
N THR A 263 0.48 -7.04 6.06
CA THR A 263 1.93 -6.95 6.27
C THR A 263 2.56 -8.34 6.27
N ASN A 264 2.00 -9.25 7.05
CA ASN A 264 2.49 -10.63 7.14
C ASN A 264 2.35 -11.38 5.80
N TRP A 265 1.23 -11.21 5.11
CA TRP A 265 1.02 -11.82 3.79
C TRP A 265 2.01 -11.30 2.74
N LEU A 266 2.34 -10.02 2.74
CA LEU A 266 3.36 -9.47 1.85
C LEU A 266 4.75 -9.98 2.23
N GLY A 267 5.08 -9.98 3.51
CA GLY A 267 6.41 -10.26 4.03
C GLY A 267 6.77 -11.73 4.14
N GLY A 268 5.83 -12.66 4.02
CA GLY A 268 6.08 -14.08 4.20
C GLY A 268 7.34 -14.57 3.47
N GLY A 269 8.14 -15.42 4.14
CA GLY A 269 9.44 -15.85 3.63
C GLY A 269 10.58 -14.85 3.80
N SER A 270 10.35 -13.74 4.48
CA SER A 270 11.38 -12.75 4.80
C SER A 270 12.18 -13.12 6.06
N VAL A 271 13.20 -12.30 6.38
CA VAL A 271 14.00 -12.43 7.61
C VAL A 271 13.14 -12.49 8.87
N TYR A 272 12.08 -11.69 8.93
CA TYR A 272 11.17 -11.64 10.07
C TYR A 272 10.11 -12.76 10.06
N MET A 273 9.83 -13.34 8.89
CA MET A 273 8.78 -14.34 8.69
C MET A 273 9.27 -15.51 7.83
N PRO A 274 10.33 -16.22 8.25
CA PRO A 274 10.99 -17.19 7.38
C PRO A 274 10.12 -18.40 7.04
N ALA A 275 9.20 -18.77 7.92
CA ALA A 275 8.30 -19.92 7.76
C ALA A 275 6.89 -19.54 7.27
N LEU A 276 6.57 -18.27 7.16
CA LEU A 276 5.24 -17.81 6.75
C LEU A 276 5.13 -17.79 5.23
N GLU A 277 4.17 -18.52 4.69
CA GLU A 277 3.85 -18.46 3.27
C GLU A 277 3.28 -17.09 2.90
N GLY A 278 3.87 -16.43 1.91
CA GLY A 278 3.47 -15.08 1.47
C GLY A 278 4.11 -14.65 0.16
N LYS A 279 4.31 -13.35 0.00
CA LYS A 279 4.80 -12.74 -1.26
C LYS A 279 6.31 -12.52 -1.30
N ASN A 280 7.03 -12.92 -0.28
CA ASN A 280 8.49 -12.77 -0.13
C ASN A 280 9.00 -11.31 -0.17
N VAL A 281 8.15 -10.33 0.12
CA VAL A 281 8.55 -8.93 0.20
C VAL A 281 9.29 -8.72 1.52
N PRO A 282 10.55 -8.25 1.52
CA PRO A 282 11.34 -8.05 2.74
C PRO A 282 10.87 -6.78 3.47
N ILE A 283 9.73 -6.87 4.15
CA ILE A 283 9.19 -5.77 4.94
C ILE A 283 10.10 -5.52 6.14
N GLU A 284 10.52 -4.28 6.33
CA GLU A 284 11.41 -3.86 7.42
C GLU A 284 10.65 -3.29 8.62
N LEU A 285 9.56 -2.55 8.35
CA LEU A 285 8.77 -1.89 9.37
C LEU A 285 7.28 -1.92 9.03
N SER A 286 6.44 -1.92 10.06
CA SER A 286 5.00 -1.68 9.97
C SER A 286 4.63 -0.48 10.84
N LEU A 287 3.95 0.51 10.28
CA LEU A 287 3.54 1.73 10.99
C LEU A 287 2.06 2.01 10.77
N ALA A 288 1.30 2.07 11.86
CA ALA A 288 -0.07 2.55 11.87
C ALA A 288 -0.12 4.00 12.34
N LEU A 289 -0.68 4.87 11.51
CA LEU A 289 -0.82 6.30 11.81
C LEU A 289 -2.27 6.63 12.13
N HIS A 290 -2.46 7.15 13.32
CA HIS A 290 -3.74 7.48 13.92
C HIS A 290 -3.80 8.94 14.38
N SER A 291 -5.00 9.39 14.70
CA SER A 291 -5.24 10.57 15.51
C SER A 291 -6.14 10.19 16.68
N ASP A 292 -5.68 10.47 17.87
CA ASP A 292 -6.36 10.11 19.12
C ASP A 292 -7.64 10.92 19.37
N ALA A 293 -8.41 10.48 20.34
CA ALA A 293 -9.57 11.16 20.88
C ALA A 293 -9.24 11.71 22.28
N GLY A 294 -9.51 12.99 22.51
CA GLY A 294 -9.26 13.63 23.78
C GLY A 294 -8.81 15.08 23.64
N TYR A 295 -8.89 15.82 24.74
CA TYR A 295 -8.50 17.23 24.75
C TYR A 295 -8.17 17.67 26.17
N ASN A 296 -7.33 18.69 26.32
CA ASN A 296 -7.08 19.34 27.60
C ASN A 296 -8.25 20.27 27.98
N ARG A 297 -8.65 20.24 29.24
CA ARG A 297 -9.82 21.03 29.74
C ARG A 297 -9.59 22.54 29.69
N ASP A 298 -8.34 23.00 29.59
CA ASP A 298 -8.01 24.41 29.45
C ASP A 298 -8.35 24.97 28.05
N GLY A 299 -8.59 24.10 27.07
CA GLY A 299 -8.91 24.46 25.69
C GLY A 299 -7.80 25.18 24.93
N LYS A 300 -6.59 25.29 25.51
CA LYS A 300 -5.46 26.05 24.99
C LYS A 300 -4.22 25.21 24.68
N SER A 301 -3.89 24.27 25.57
CA SER A 301 -2.73 23.40 25.38
C SER A 301 -3.06 22.22 24.45
N THR A 302 -2.07 21.80 23.67
CA THR A 302 -2.19 20.64 22.78
C THR A 302 -2.33 19.35 23.57
N TRP A 303 -3.13 18.40 23.05
CA TRP A 303 -3.18 17.03 23.58
C TRP A 303 -1.91 16.26 23.26
N GLY A 304 -1.44 16.40 22.03
CA GLY A 304 -0.14 15.96 21.56
C GLY A 304 -0.03 14.48 21.21
N ALA A 305 1.20 14.01 21.07
CA ALA A 305 1.51 12.70 20.54
C ALA A 305 1.62 11.59 21.59
N LEU A 306 1.13 10.39 21.21
CA LEU A 306 1.24 9.15 21.96
C LEU A 306 1.69 8.05 20.99
N SER A 307 2.48 7.08 21.46
CA SER A 307 2.77 5.89 20.67
C SER A 307 2.50 4.61 21.43
N ILE A 308 2.25 3.53 20.69
CA ILE A 308 1.88 2.22 21.23
C ILE A 308 2.79 1.17 20.60
N CYS A 309 3.22 0.21 21.43
CA CYS A 309 3.89 -1.02 21.03
C CYS A 309 3.29 -2.20 21.80
N THR A 310 3.67 -3.42 21.44
CA THR A 310 3.37 -4.64 22.21
C THR A 310 4.67 -5.43 22.38
N THR A 311 5.16 -5.59 23.60
CA THR A 311 6.42 -6.29 23.87
C THR A 311 6.24 -7.64 24.52
N ASP A 312 5.09 -7.95 25.13
CA ASP A 312 4.82 -9.16 25.89
C ASP A 312 4.14 -10.30 25.10
N PHE A 313 3.83 -10.06 23.82
CA PHE A 313 3.21 -11.06 22.98
C PHE A 313 4.25 -12.04 22.40
N ASN A 314 3.89 -13.34 22.35
CA ASN A 314 4.75 -14.43 21.85
C ASN A 314 6.13 -14.43 22.56
N ASP A 315 6.12 -14.49 23.89
CA ASP A 315 7.30 -14.46 24.75
C ASP A 315 8.26 -13.29 24.47
N GLY A 316 7.71 -12.16 24.01
CA GLY A 316 8.47 -10.96 23.66
C GLY A 316 9.25 -11.04 22.36
N MET A 317 8.93 -12.00 21.50
CA MET A 317 9.66 -12.26 20.26
C MET A 317 8.76 -12.16 19.03
N LEU A 318 9.34 -11.76 17.90
CA LEU A 318 8.81 -11.98 16.55
C LEU A 318 9.11 -13.44 16.13
N ASP A 319 8.39 -13.96 15.14
CA ASP A 319 8.60 -15.33 14.64
C ASP A 319 10.04 -15.60 14.15
N SER A 320 10.76 -14.56 13.76
CA SER A 320 12.18 -14.61 13.40
C SER A 320 13.14 -14.78 14.61
N GLY A 321 12.65 -14.68 15.84
CA GLY A 321 13.47 -14.62 17.04
C GLY A 321 14.03 -13.23 17.37
N VAL A 322 13.64 -12.20 16.63
CA VAL A 322 13.97 -10.80 16.95
C VAL A 322 13.09 -10.33 18.11
N SER A 323 13.70 -9.68 19.11
CA SER A 323 12.97 -9.15 20.26
C SER A 323 11.98 -8.05 19.85
N ARG A 324 10.76 -8.09 20.41
CA ARG A 324 9.74 -7.03 20.27
C ARG A 324 10.14 -5.71 20.93
N MET A 325 11.26 -5.68 21.67
CA MET A 325 11.86 -4.42 22.12
C MET A 325 12.24 -3.51 20.95
N ALA A 326 12.55 -4.04 19.77
CA ALA A 326 12.74 -3.27 18.54
C ALA A 326 11.49 -2.41 18.19
N SER A 327 10.29 -2.97 18.37
CA SER A 327 9.03 -2.21 18.21
C SER A 327 8.89 -1.07 19.23
N LYS A 328 9.31 -1.30 20.48
CA LYS A 328 9.27 -0.28 21.54
C LYS A 328 10.22 0.86 21.28
N ASP A 329 11.41 0.56 20.78
CA ASP A 329 12.41 1.58 20.44
C ASP A 329 11.95 2.42 19.24
N PHE A 330 11.36 1.79 18.24
CA PHE A 330 10.73 2.48 17.12
C PHE A 330 9.58 3.39 17.57
N ALA A 331 8.64 2.88 18.36
CA ALA A 331 7.51 3.64 18.89
C ALA A 331 7.97 4.85 19.73
N ARG A 332 8.99 4.66 20.57
CA ARG A 332 9.58 5.73 21.38
C ARG A 332 10.18 6.81 20.49
N ALA A 333 10.98 6.43 19.50
CA ALA A 333 11.63 7.36 18.59
C ALA A 333 10.60 8.18 17.79
N LEU A 334 9.53 7.56 17.30
CA LEU A 334 8.45 8.24 16.58
C LEU A 334 7.81 9.34 17.43
N ARG A 335 7.38 9.02 18.64
CA ARG A 335 6.74 9.99 19.54
C ARG A 335 7.69 11.12 19.93
N ASP A 336 8.90 10.79 20.37
CA ASP A 336 9.83 11.76 20.93
C ASP A 336 10.34 12.75 19.87
N ASN A 337 10.65 12.25 18.67
CA ASN A 337 11.05 13.10 17.56
C ASN A 337 9.91 13.98 17.07
N LEU A 338 8.67 13.43 16.98
CA LEU A 338 7.51 14.21 16.57
C LEU A 338 7.26 15.37 17.54
N VAL A 339 7.27 15.11 18.84
CA VAL A 339 7.10 16.15 19.87
C VAL A 339 8.20 17.22 19.75
N THR A 340 9.44 16.80 19.60
CA THR A 340 10.57 17.74 19.44
C THR A 340 10.44 18.62 18.19
N ASP A 341 10.16 18.00 17.05
CA ASP A 341 10.08 18.70 15.75
C ASP A 341 8.89 19.66 15.70
N ILE A 342 7.72 19.25 16.21
CA ILE A 342 6.53 20.11 16.21
C ILE A 342 6.65 21.24 17.23
N SER A 343 7.21 20.95 18.42
CA SER A 343 7.47 21.99 19.43
C SER A 343 8.42 23.07 18.92
N ALA A 344 9.40 22.72 18.11
CA ALA A 344 10.33 23.68 17.52
C ALA A 344 9.66 24.68 16.55
N ILE A 345 8.50 24.34 15.98
CA ILE A 345 7.80 25.15 14.99
C ILE A 345 6.61 25.90 15.62
N TYR A 346 5.84 25.22 16.45
CA TYR A 346 4.55 25.70 16.95
C TYR A 346 4.55 26.04 18.45
N GLY A 347 5.68 25.88 19.14
CA GLY A 347 5.76 26.00 20.59
C GLY A 347 5.41 24.68 21.28
N GLU A 348 5.09 24.72 22.56
CA GLU A 348 4.87 23.54 23.38
C GLU A 348 3.83 22.59 22.77
N PHE A 349 4.25 21.37 22.47
CA PHE A 349 3.44 20.30 21.92
C PHE A 349 3.39 19.11 22.90
N GLY A 350 2.21 18.64 23.22
CA GLY A 350 2.02 17.65 24.27
C GLY A 350 2.76 16.33 24.01
N LYS A 351 3.55 15.91 24.99
CA LYS A 351 4.19 14.59 25.02
C LYS A 351 3.41 13.67 25.93
N ARG A 352 2.74 12.68 25.35
CA ARG A 352 1.94 11.70 26.07
C ARG A 352 2.71 10.40 26.30
N TYR A 353 2.01 9.33 26.61
CA TYR A 353 2.58 8.06 27.01
C TYR A 353 3.24 7.30 25.83
N LEU A 354 4.17 6.43 26.17
CA LEU A 354 4.55 5.27 25.37
C LEU A 354 3.81 4.08 25.99
N TRP A 355 2.74 3.64 25.34
CA TRP A 355 1.95 2.51 25.84
C TRP A 355 2.50 1.19 25.33
N ASP A 356 2.73 0.28 26.24
CA ASP A 356 3.00 -1.12 25.97
C ASP A 356 1.70 -1.88 26.17
N ARG A 357 0.94 -2.12 25.11
CA ARG A 357 -0.40 -2.67 25.17
C ARG A 357 -0.71 -3.54 23.97
N ASN A 358 -1.58 -4.53 24.18
CA ASN A 358 -1.97 -5.51 23.20
C ASN A 358 -3.00 -4.95 22.18
N TYR A 359 -2.51 -4.24 21.16
CA TYR A 359 -3.29 -3.83 20.00
C TYR A 359 -2.97 -4.71 18.79
N SER A 360 -3.95 -4.96 17.92
CA SER A 360 -3.74 -5.80 16.73
C SER A 360 -2.64 -5.26 15.80
N GLU A 361 -2.56 -3.96 15.63
CA GLU A 361 -1.58 -3.30 14.74
C GLU A 361 -0.15 -3.29 15.29
N THR A 362 0.05 -3.66 16.55
CA THR A 362 1.39 -3.79 17.17
C THR A 362 1.72 -5.22 17.58
N ARG A 363 0.71 -6.07 17.76
CA ARG A 363 0.86 -7.46 18.14
C ARG A 363 1.03 -8.40 16.95
N LEU A 364 0.16 -8.25 15.91
CA LEU A 364 0.07 -9.19 14.80
C LEU A 364 1.21 -9.07 13.77
N PRO A 365 1.77 -7.88 13.47
CA PRO A 365 2.88 -7.83 12.52
C PRO A 365 4.10 -8.59 13.05
N GLU A 366 4.69 -9.40 12.19
CA GLU A 366 5.93 -10.15 12.46
C GLU A 366 7.20 -9.38 12.04
N VAL A 367 7.09 -8.05 12.06
CA VAL A 367 8.18 -7.09 11.87
C VAL A 367 8.12 -6.02 12.95
N PRO A 368 9.19 -5.26 13.22
CA PRO A 368 9.11 -4.12 14.13
C PRO A 368 7.96 -3.19 13.76
N SER A 369 7.07 -2.93 14.72
CA SER A 369 5.79 -2.25 14.46
C SER A 369 5.42 -1.27 15.56
N ALA A 370 4.74 -0.19 15.18
CA ALA A 370 4.24 0.82 16.11
C ALA A 370 2.91 1.42 15.64
N ILE A 371 2.11 1.86 16.60
CA ILE A 371 1.06 2.86 16.38
C ILE A 371 1.61 4.21 16.83
N LEU A 372 1.38 5.23 16.02
CA LEU A 372 1.61 6.62 16.38
C LEU A 372 0.29 7.38 16.30
N GLU A 373 -0.21 7.78 17.45
CA GLU A 373 -1.24 8.79 17.59
C GLU A 373 -0.57 10.14 17.44
N MET A 374 -0.62 10.73 16.25
CA MET A 374 0.16 11.93 15.92
C MET A 374 -0.26 13.14 16.73
N LEU A 375 -1.52 13.22 17.07
CA LEU A 375 -2.20 14.29 17.82
C LEU A 375 -3.64 13.88 18.07
N SER A 376 -4.49 14.74 18.65
CA SER A 376 -5.90 14.46 18.80
C SER A 376 -6.78 15.21 17.80
N HIS A 377 -7.64 14.46 17.09
CA HIS A 377 -8.66 15.04 16.22
C HIS A 377 -9.87 15.66 16.99
N GLN A 378 -9.87 15.56 18.31
CA GLN A 378 -10.88 16.19 19.20
C GLN A 378 -10.34 17.46 19.87
N SER A 379 -9.03 17.70 19.85
CA SER A 379 -8.38 18.85 20.43
C SER A 379 -8.30 20.01 19.44
N PHE A 380 -8.95 21.14 19.73
CA PHE A 380 -8.89 22.29 18.86
C PHE A 380 -7.45 22.84 18.66
N PRO A 381 -6.61 22.96 19.71
CA PRO A 381 -5.20 23.35 19.54
C PRO A 381 -4.43 22.40 18.62
N ASP A 382 -4.64 21.09 18.75
CA ASP A 382 -4.00 20.09 17.87
C ASP A 382 -4.48 20.26 16.42
N MET A 383 -5.78 20.42 16.22
CA MET A 383 -6.37 20.54 14.88
C MET A 383 -6.00 21.83 14.16
N ARG A 384 -5.64 22.89 14.87
CA ARG A 384 -5.05 24.09 14.25
C ARG A 384 -3.71 23.76 13.59
N ILE A 385 -2.86 22.96 14.23
CA ILE A 385 -1.61 22.46 13.65
C ILE A 385 -1.92 21.49 12.51
N ALA A 386 -2.86 20.58 12.75
CA ALA A 386 -3.21 19.50 11.83
C ALA A 386 -3.85 19.98 10.52
N GLN A 387 -4.59 21.08 10.53
CA GLN A 387 -5.21 21.65 9.32
C GLN A 387 -4.30 22.63 8.57
N ASP A 388 -3.21 23.07 9.21
CA ASP A 388 -2.17 23.84 8.54
C ASP A 388 -1.38 22.94 7.57
N PRO A 389 -1.26 23.26 6.28
CA PRO A 389 -0.43 22.51 5.34
C PRO A 389 1.03 22.35 5.80
N MET A 390 1.59 23.40 6.45
CA MET A 390 2.94 23.32 7.02
C MET A 390 3.00 22.37 8.21
N GLY A 391 1.95 22.31 9.02
CA GLY A 391 1.83 21.34 10.12
C GLY A 391 1.78 19.91 9.60
N LYS A 392 0.99 19.64 8.58
CA LYS A 392 0.94 18.32 7.91
C LYS A 392 2.30 17.90 7.36
N PHE A 393 2.96 18.83 6.67
CA PHE A 393 4.32 18.60 6.15
C PHE A 393 5.33 18.34 7.27
N ALA A 394 5.30 19.13 8.35
CA ALA A 394 6.20 18.96 9.49
C ALA A 394 6.02 17.61 10.19
N ILE A 395 4.76 17.18 10.40
CA ILE A 395 4.42 15.85 10.94
C ILE A 395 4.99 14.76 10.04
N ALA A 396 4.68 14.79 8.75
CA ALA A 396 5.17 13.80 7.78
C ALA A 396 6.71 13.75 7.75
N ARG A 397 7.37 14.92 7.73
CA ARG A 397 8.83 15.03 7.73
C ARG A 397 9.48 14.47 9.00
N SER A 398 8.86 14.69 10.16
CA SER A 398 9.35 14.13 11.42
C SER A 398 9.30 12.60 11.42
N ILE A 399 8.17 12.03 10.98
CA ILE A 399 7.99 10.58 10.84
C ILE A 399 9.02 10.01 9.84
N TYR A 400 9.14 10.64 8.68
CA TYR A 400 10.11 10.26 7.64
C TYR A 400 11.55 10.21 8.18
N LYS A 401 12.02 11.29 8.84
CA LYS A 401 13.36 11.33 9.45
C LYS A 401 13.56 10.22 10.48
N THR A 402 12.52 9.95 11.26
CA THR A 402 12.58 8.92 12.30
C THR A 402 12.71 7.53 11.70
N ILE A 403 11.92 7.22 10.65
CA ILE A 403 12.03 5.95 9.93
C ILE A 403 13.45 5.77 9.38
N LEU A 404 13.99 6.75 8.67
CA LEU A 404 15.35 6.65 8.11
C LEU A 404 16.41 6.44 9.19
N ARG A 405 16.35 7.19 10.29
CA ARG A 405 17.29 7.04 11.40
C ARG A 405 17.19 5.68 12.05
N TYR A 406 15.97 5.20 12.26
CA TYR A 406 15.73 3.89 12.85
C TYR A 406 16.30 2.76 11.97
N ILE A 407 16.01 2.78 10.68
CA ILE A 407 16.53 1.81 9.72
C ILE A 407 18.06 1.86 9.70
N ASN A 408 18.66 3.04 9.55
CA ASN A 408 20.12 3.19 9.51
C ASN A 408 20.83 2.70 10.79
N SER A 409 20.19 2.86 11.96
CA SER A 409 20.79 2.40 13.22
C SER A 409 20.68 0.89 13.44
N ASN A 410 19.83 0.20 12.68
CA ASN A 410 19.58 -1.23 12.80
C ASN A 410 20.13 -2.06 11.63
N HIS A 411 20.75 -1.41 10.65
CA HIS A 411 21.39 -2.06 9.51
C HIS A 411 22.92 -2.05 9.66
N ASP A 412 23.57 -3.15 9.28
CA ASP A 412 25.04 -3.27 9.27
C ASP A 412 25.71 -2.32 8.27
N LYS A 413 24.97 -1.88 7.26
CA LYS A 413 25.40 -0.92 6.24
C LYS A 413 24.39 0.21 6.17
N PRO A 414 24.78 1.46 6.44
CA PRO A 414 23.90 2.61 6.25
C PRO A 414 23.53 2.77 4.76
N TYR A 415 22.30 3.21 4.53
CA TYR A 415 21.79 3.54 3.19
C TYR A 415 22.41 4.83 2.67
#